data_a786ac54af2d1a2e42545ca75fb6ffd2
#
_entry.id   a786ac54af2d1a2e42545ca75fb6ffd2
#
_cell.length_a   1.000
_cell.length_b   1.000
_cell.length_c   1.000
_cell.angle_alpha   90.00
_cell.angle_beta   90.00
_cell.angle_gamma   90.00
#
_symmetry.space_group_name_H-M   'P 1'
#
loop_
_entity.id
_entity.type
_entity.pdbx_description
1 polymer ?
#
loop_
_entity_poly.entity_id
_entity_poly.type
_entity_poly.pdbx_seq_one_letter_code
_entity_poly.pdbx_strand_id
1 'polypeptide(L)'
;MFKLVASMTLAASLAAFAQMKTKSSAHQSTDEAKIADALRAGPSFITRDAVIADWPANLKDPNAEYRILRPGKSDWTCLPGIPGYPHDEPMCLDRTSMQWIKDSLADRPVHIDQIGVMYMFSGAWVPDLHGTSSSADHTYHVGPHAMIITPHNEDLAGFNRDGSTGQIYVSHLPGHSELYLIMPFKDWPQQ
;
A
#
# COMPACT_ATOMS: atom_id res chain seq x y z
N MET A 1 -88.57 -1.29 -12.07
CA MET A 1 -87.54 -0.66 -11.19
C MET A 1 -86.36 -1.62 -11.07
N PHE A 2 -85.36 -1.47 -11.93
CA PHE A 2 -84.20 -2.28 -11.89
C PHE A 2 -83.05 -1.49 -11.25
N LYS A 3 -82.48 -2.01 -10.16
CA LYS A 3 -81.27 -1.43 -9.55
C LYS A 3 -80.09 -2.21 -10.09
N LEU A 4 -79.26 -1.50 -10.84
CA LEU A 4 -77.93 -1.98 -11.23
C LEU A 4 -77.00 -1.85 -10.01
N VAL A 5 -76.35 -2.97 -9.65
CA VAL A 5 -75.24 -3.00 -8.67
C VAL A 5 -73.98 -3.07 -9.48
N ALA A 6 -73.21 -2.03 -9.45
CA ALA A 6 -71.83 -2.02 -10.07
C ALA A 6 -70.84 -2.59 -9.09
N SER A 7 -70.28 -3.74 -9.46
CA SER A 7 -69.13 -4.34 -8.75
C SER A 7 -67.84 -3.67 -9.20
N MET A 8 -67.19 -2.94 -8.30
CA MET A 8 -65.80 -2.44 -8.46
C MET A 8 -64.83 -3.53 -8.06
N THR A 9 -64.16 -4.12 -9.03
CA THR A 9 -63.00 -4.99 -8.79
C THR A 9 -61.77 -4.14 -8.57
N LEU A 10 -61.22 -4.21 -7.37
CA LEU A 10 -59.98 -3.54 -6.96
C LEU A 10 -58.83 -4.42 -7.40
N ALA A 11 -58.10 -4.04 -8.47
CA ALA A 11 -56.89 -4.70 -8.90
C ALA A 11 -55.72 -4.26 -7.99
N ALA A 12 -55.28 -5.13 -7.12
CA ALA A 12 -54.06 -4.94 -6.30
C ALA A 12 -52.83 -5.20 -7.16
N SER A 13 -52.12 -4.15 -7.55
CA SER A 13 -50.83 -4.24 -8.22
C SER A 13 -49.76 -4.54 -7.18
N LEU A 14 -49.28 -5.77 -7.11
CA LEU A 14 -48.05 -6.12 -6.37
C LEU A 14 -46.85 -5.58 -7.15
N ALA A 15 -46.30 -4.47 -6.70
CA ALA A 15 -44.99 -4.01 -7.11
C ALA A 15 -43.93 -4.89 -6.44
N ALA A 16 -43.38 -5.84 -7.19
CA ALA A 16 -42.20 -6.59 -6.79
C ALA A 16 -40.99 -5.67 -6.84
N PHE A 17 -40.58 -5.15 -5.68
CA PHE A 17 -39.27 -4.51 -5.53
C PHE A 17 -38.21 -5.60 -5.62
N ALA A 18 -37.65 -5.74 -6.81
CA ALA A 18 -36.41 -6.48 -7.01
C ALA A 18 -35.30 -5.72 -6.27
N GLN A 19 -34.93 -6.18 -5.09
CA GLN A 19 -33.72 -5.75 -4.40
C GLN A 19 -32.53 -6.19 -5.25
N MET A 20 -32.00 -5.28 -6.06
CA MET A 20 -30.66 -5.39 -6.62
C MET A 20 -29.67 -5.38 -5.43
N LYS A 21 -29.30 -6.57 -4.98
CA LYS A 21 -28.05 -6.75 -4.22
C LYS A 21 -26.93 -6.31 -5.14
N THR A 22 -26.47 -5.08 -5.00
CA THR A 22 -25.18 -4.66 -5.51
C THR A 22 -24.13 -5.49 -4.77
N LYS A 23 -23.72 -6.61 -5.37
CA LYS A 23 -22.44 -7.22 -5.04
C LYS A 23 -21.42 -6.13 -5.32
N SER A 24 -20.85 -5.54 -4.28
CA SER A 24 -19.54 -4.89 -4.37
C SER A 24 -18.58 -5.99 -4.80
N SER A 25 -18.39 -6.15 -6.10
CA SER A 25 -17.24 -6.87 -6.64
C SER A 25 -16.05 -5.99 -6.30
N ALA A 26 -15.28 -6.36 -5.27
CA ALA A 26 -13.92 -5.91 -5.15
C ALA A 26 -13.31 -6.18 -6.54
N HIS A 27 -13.01 -5.12 -7.27
CA HIS A 27 -12.45 -5.19 -8.61
C HIS A 27 -11.04 -5.71 -8.43
N GLN A 28 -10.87 -7.03 -8.59
CA GLN A 28 -9.56 -7.65 -8.57
C GLN A 28 -8.84 -7.11 -9.79
N SER A 29 -7.86 -6.24 -9.58
CA SER A 29 -7.11 -5.62 -10.68
C SER A 29 -6.46 -6.71 -11.53
N THR A 30 -6.48 -6.52 -12.85
CA THR A 30 -5.83 -7.47 -13.78
C THR A 30 -4.32 -7.48 -13.57
N ASP A 31 -3.64 -8.50 -14.06
CA ASP A 31 -2.18 -8.58 -14.00
C ASP A 31 -1.52 -7.38 -14.71
N GLU A 32 -2.09 -6.93 -15.83
CA GLU A 32 -1.62 -5.74 -16.56
C GLU A 32 -1.76 -4.48 -15.71
N ALA A 33 -2.87 -4.32 -15.00
CA ALA A 33 -3.08 -3.18 -14.11
C ALA A 33 -2.09 -3.19 -12.93
N LYS A 34 -1.83 -4.35 -12.34
CA LYS A 34 -0.83 -4.52 -11.28
C LYS A 34 0.59 -4.24 -11.75
N ILE A 35 0.94 -4.69 -12.96
CA ILE A 35 2.24 -4.38 -13.58
C ILE A 35 2.37 -2.89 -13.81
N ALA A 36 1.36 -2.24 -14.39
CA ALA A 36 1.37 -0.80 -14.64
C ALA A 36 1.51 0.01 -13.34
N ASP A 37 0.87 -0.44 -12.28
CA ASP A 37 0.95 0.15 -10.96
C ASP A 37 2.36 0.01 -10.36
N ALA A 38 2.89 -1.20 -10.29
CA ALA A 38 4.23 -1.47 -9.78
C ALA A 38 5.33 -0.69 -10.53
N LEU A 39 5.15 -0.43 -11.83
CA LEU A 39 6.09 0.36 -12.62
C LEU A 39 6.15 1.85 -12.22
N ARG A 40 5.16 2.37 -11.52
CA ARG A 40 5.15 3.74 -10.99
C ARG A 40 5.96 3.89 -9.71
N ALA A 41 6.35 2.77 -9.08
CA ALA A 41 6.96 2.75 -7.76
C ALA A 41 8.38 3.33 -7.70
N GLY A 42 9.10 3.35 -8.81
CA GLY A 42 10.50 3.78 -8.81
C GLY A 42 10.96 4.38 -10.12
N PRO A 43 12.24 4.79 -10.19
CA PRO A 43 12.80 5.36 -11.40
C PRO A 43 12.85 4.34 -12.54
N SER A 44 12.65 4.80 -13.77
CA SER A 44 12.51 3.93 -14.95
C SER A 44 13.74 3.04 -15.21
N PHE A 45 14.93 3.47 -14.84
CA PHE A 45 16.15 2.66 -14.98
C PHE A 45 16.20 1.49 -13.98
N ILE A 46 15.44 1.54 -12.88
CA ILE A 46 15.22 0.42 -11.96
C ILE A 46 14.06 -0.44 -12.45
N THR A 47 12.87 0.18 -12.62
CA THR A 47 11.63 -0.56 -12.89
C THR A 47 11.64 -1.32 -14.21
N ARG A 48 12.42 -0.84 -15.21
CA ARG A 48 12.57 -1.50 -16.51
C ARG A 48 13.10 -2.93 -16.38
N ASP A 49 14.10 -3.15 -15.53
CA ASP A 49 14.80 -4.40 -15.38
C ASP A 49 14.43 -5.17 -14.10
N ALA A 50 13.54 -4.61 -13.26
CA ALA A 50 13.05 -5.23 -12.04
C ALA A 50 12.11 -6.41 -12.32
N VAL A 51 12.09 -7.37 -11.41
CA VAL A 51 10.98 -8.34 -11.30
C VAL A 51 9.73 -7.58 -10.88
N ILE A 52 8.61 -7.81 -11.56
CA ILE A 52 7.31 -7.36 -11.07
C ILE A 52 6.58 -8.57 -10.48
N ALA A 53 6.20 -8.45 -9.21
CA ALA A 53 5.52 -9.53 -8.50
C ALA A 53 4.21 -9.03 -7.87
N ASP A 54 3.32 -9.96 -7.63
CA ASP A 54 2.08 -9.75 -6.88
C ASP A 54 2.27 -10.12 -5.42
N TRP A 55 1.50 -9.52 -4.55
CA TRP A 55 1.49 -9.86 -3.14
C TRP A 55 0.95 -11.28 -2.92
N PRO A 56 1.47 -12.01 -1.93
CA PRO A 56 0.91 -13.29 -1.55
C PRO A 56 -0.48 -13.10 -0.92
N ALA A 57 -1.29 -14.16 -0.96
CA ALA A 57 -2.63 -14.14 -0.37
C ALA A 57 -2.63 -13.94 1.15
N ASN A 58 -1.56 -14.37 1.82
CA ASN A 58 -1.35 -14.16 3.25
C ASN A 58 -0.06 -13.36 3.46
N LEU A 59 -0.21 -12.07 3.72
CA LEU A 59 0.92 -11.16 3.98
C LEU A 59 1.66 -11.47 5.29
N LYS A 60 1.01 -12.18 6.23
CA LYS A 60 1.60 -12.54 7.51
C LYS A 60 2.42 -13.84 7.47
N ASP A 61 2.41 -14.55 6.36
CA ASP A 61 3.28 -15.71 6.17
C ASP A 61 4.63 -15.28 5.59
N PRO A 62 5.72 -15.30 6.37
CA PRO A 62 7.03 -14.85 5.91
C PRO A 62 7.64 -15.75 4.83
N ASN A 63 7.10 -16.97 4.67
CA ASN A 63 7.53 -17.93 3.66
C ASN A 63 6.63 -17.92 2.41
N ALA A 64 5.59 -17.07 2.41
CA ALA A 64 4.71 -17.00 1.26
C ALA A 64 5.45 -16.59 -0.01
N GLU A 65 5.14 -17.28 -1.09
CA GLU A 65 5.70 -16.99 -2.40
C GLU A 65 4.98 -15.80 -3.05
N TYR A 66 5.76 -14.90 -3.62
CA TYR A 66 5.29 -13.78 -4.43
C TYR A 66 5.11 -14.25 -5.86
N ARG A 67 3.91 -14.11 -6.40
CA ARG A 67 3.60 -14.53 -7.77
C ARG A 67 4.25 -13.58 -8.77
N ILE A 68 5.13 -14.08 -9.63
CA ILE A 68 5.80 -13.29 -10.66
C ILE A 68 4.80 -12.92 -11.76
N LEU A 69 4.59 -11.62 -11.96
CA LEU A 69 3.77 -11.04 -13.02
C LEU A 69 4.60 -10.76 -14.28
N ARG A 70 5.82 -10.30 -14.09
CA ARG A 70 6.79 -10.05 -15.15
C ARG A 70 8.20 -10.41 -14.65
N PRO A 71 8.94 -11.29 -15.33
CA PRO A 71 10.33 -11.58 -14.98
C PRO A 71 11.20 -10.33 -15.18
N GLY A 72 12.26 -10.23 -14.37
CA GLY A 72 13.25 -9.16 -14.41
C GLY A 72 14.66 -9.69 -14.67
N LYS A 73 15.63 -8.77 -14.76
CA LYS A 73 17.06 -9.05 -14.98
C LYS A 73 17.95 -8.49 -13.87
N SER A 74 17.35 -7.84 -12.89
CA SER A 74 18.04 -7.23 -11.76
C SER A 74 17.57 -7.84 -10.44
N ASP A 75 18.24 -7.50 -9.34
CA ASP A 75 17.87 -7.91 -7.98
C ASP A 75 16.74 -7.08 -7.37
N TRP A 76 16.15 -6.17 -8.15
CA TRP A 76 15.01 -5.36 -7.72
C TRP A 76 13.70 -6.09 -7.95
N THR A 77 12.79 -5.96 -6.97
CA THR A 77 11.40 -6.40 -7.08
C THR A 77 10.48 -5.22 -6.90
N CYS A 78 9.59 -4.97 -7.85
CA CYS A 78 8.55 -3.96 -7.70
C CYS A 78 7.19 -4.64 -7.49
N LEU A 79 6.43 -4.11 -6.54
CA LEU A 79 5.13 -4.60 -6.10
C LEU A 79 4.07 -3.51 -6.35
N PRO A 80 2.84 -3.87 -6.74
CA PRO A 80 1.72 -2.95 -6.76
C PRO A 80 1.33 -2.54 -5.34
N GLY A 81 0.36 -1.65 -5.19
CA GLY A 81 -0.19 -1.29 -3.89
C GLY A 81 -0.61 -2.51 -3.07
N ILE A 82 -0.49 -2.41 -1.75
CA ILE A 82 -0.77 -3.52 -0.83
C ILE A 82 -2.27 -3.85 -0.86
N PRO A 83 -2.67 -5.12 -1.10
CA PRO A 83 -4.07 -5.50 -1.13
C PRO A 83 -4.79 -5.22 0.18
N GLY A 84 -5.96 -4.58 0.10
CA GLY A 84 -6.78 -4.27 1.27
C GLY A 84 -6.37 -2.99 2.00
N TYR A 85 -5.28 -2.33 1.62
CA TYR A 85 -4.96 -0.99 2.10
C TYR A 85 -5.87 0.05 1.42
N PRO A 86 -6.23 1.13 2.13
CA PRO A 86 -7.12 2.16 1.58
C PRO A 86 -6.44 3.01 0.51
N HIS A 87 -5.12 2.98 0.43
CA HIS A 87 -4.30 3.80 -0.45
C HIS A 87 -3.45 2.93 -1.37
N ASP A 88 -3.16 3.46 -2.54
CA ASP A 88 -2.34 2.79 -3.55
C ASP A 88 -0.87 3.21 -3.36
N GLU A 89 -0.08 2.30 -2.81
CA GLU A 89 1.31 2.53 -2.38
C GLU A 89 2.26 1.51 -3.03
N PRO A 90 2.44 1.55 -4.36
CA PRO A 90 3.38 0.65 -5.02
C PRO A 90 4.81 0.94 -4.59
N MET A 91 5.63 -0.11 -4.51
CA MET A 91 7.00 -0.01 -4.02
C MET A 91 7.97 -0.84 -4.86
N CYS A 92 9.20 -0.33 -5.04
CA CYS A 92 10.32 -1.08 -5.62
C CYS A 92 11.39 -1.29 -4.55
N LEU A 93 11.74 -2.54 -4.32
CA LEU A 93 12.60 -2.98 -3.22
C LEU A 93 13.84 -3.68 -3.77
N ASP A 94 14.99 -3.41 -3.21
CA ASP A 94 16.15 -4.29 -3.35
C ASP A 94 15.95 -5.57 -2.51
N ARG A 95 16.93 -6.48 -2.57
CA ARG A 95 16.85 -7.75 -1.84
C ARG A 95 16.70 -7.56 -0.33
N THR A 96 17.43 -6.62 0.25
CA THR A 96 17.41 -6.33 1.69
C THR A 96 16.07 -5.74 2.12
N SER A 97 15.58 -4.76 1.39
CA SER A 97 14.27 -4.15 1.65
C SER A 97 13.13 -5.15 1.45
N MET A 98 13.27 -6.08 0.50
CA MET A 98 12.29 -7.16 0.31
C MET A 98 12.27 -8.12 1.51
N GLN A 99 13.40 -8.40 2.14
CA GLN A 99 13.44 -9.17 3.39
C GLN A 99 12.80 -8.36 4.54
N TRP A 100 13.16 -7.08 4.64
CA TRP A 100 12.62 -6.19 5.66
C TRP A 100 11.09 -6.14 5.62
N ILE A 101 10.48 -5.93 4.43
CA ILE A 101 9.01 -5.82 4.32
C ILE A 101 8.32 -7.15 4.64
N LYS A 102 8.91 -8.29 4.25
CA LYS A 102 8.40 -9.62 4.60
C LYS A 102 8.35 -9.86 6.09
N ASP A 103 9.41 -9.52 6.80
CA ASP A 103 9.47 -9.68 8.25
C ASP A 103 8.51 -8.72 8.95
N SER A 104 8.45 -7.47 8.52
CA SER A 104 7.55 -6.46 9.09
C SER A 104 6.08 -6.83 8.92
N LEU A 105 5.65 -7.26 7.72
CA LEU A 105 4.26 -7.67 7.48
C LEU A 105 3.88 -8.95 8.24
N ALA A 106 4.86 -9.80 8.55
CA ALA A 106 4.67 -11.01 9.34
C ALA A 106 4.73 -10.76 10.87
N ASP A 107 4.85 -9.51 11.30
CA ASP A 107 5.02 -9.14 12.72
C ASP A 107 6.21 -9.87 13.38
N ARG A 108 7.32 -10.04 12.64
CA ARG A 108 8.54 -10.71 13.10
C ARG A 108 9.67 -9.71 13.33
N PRO A 109 10.63 -10.04 14.21
CA PRO A 109 11.88 -9.28 14.26
C PRO A 109 12.56 -9.26 12.89
N VAL A 110 12.94 -8.07 12.43
CA VAL A 110 13.62 -7.89 11.15
C VAL A 110 15.06 -8.37 11.27
N HIS A 111 15.51 -9.21 10.34
CA HIS A 111 16.86 -9.73 10.26
C HIS A 111 17.47 -9.37 8.90
N ILE A 112 18.17 -8.25 8.87
CA ILE A 112 18.94 -7.79 7.73
C ILE A 112 20.40 -7.51 8.17
N ASP A 113 21.35 -7.73 7.30
CA ASP A 113 22.80 -7.55 7.55
C ASP A 113 23.43 -6.48 6.66
N GLN A 114 22.65 -5.89 5.78
CA GLN A 114 23.08 -4.88 4.82
C GLN A 114 22.07 -3.74 4.75
N ILE A 115 22.51 -2.59 4.27
CA ILE A 115 21.62 -1.47 3.97
C ILE A 115 20.72 -1.85 2.81
N GLY A 116 19.42 -1.59 2.96
CA GLY A 116 18.41 -1.74 1.93
C GLY A 116 17.92 -0.42 1.40
N VAL A 117 17.47 -0.42 0.15
CA VAL A 117 16.87 0.73 -0.51
C VAL A 117 15.50 0.36 -1.07
N MET A 118 14.52 1.21 -0.78
CA MET A 118 13.17 1.09 -1.32
C MET A 118 12.78 2.40 -2.00
N TYR A 119 12.08 2.32 -3.13
CA TYR A 119 11.47 3.48 -3.80
C TYR A 119 9.95 3.42 -3.67
N MET A 120 9.34 4.57 -3.38
CA MET A 120 7.89 4.78 -3.35
C MET A 120 7.55 6.09 -4.08
N PHE A 121 7.62 6.06 -5.42
CA PHE A 121 7.43 7.27 -6.25
C PHE A 121 5.98 7.75 -6.34
N SER A 122 5.03 6.89 -6.00
CA SER A 122 3.63 7.28 -5.82
C SER A 122 3.36 7.90 -4.43
N GLY A 123 4.36 7.87 -3.55
CA GLY A 123 4.22 8.28 -2.16
C GLY A 123 3.65 7.18 -1.27
N ALA A 124 3.39 7.53 -0.03
CA ALA A 124 2.77 6.67 0.97
C ALA A 124 1.86 7.51 1.90
N TRP A 125 1.02 6.85 2.65
CA TRP A 125 0.21 7.49 3.69
C TRP A 125 0.69 7.02 5.06
N VAL A 126 1.09 7.96 5.88
CA VAL A 126 1.64 7.69 7.21
C VAL A 126 0.74 8.29 8.29
N PRO A 127 0.59 7.64 9.45
CA PRO A 127 -0.26 8.15 10.52
C PRO A 127 0.36 9.33 11.28
N ASP A 128 1.66 9.49 11.19
CA ASP A 128 2.37 10.53 11.94
C ASP A 128 3.62 11.01 11.20
N LEU A 129 3.80 12.34 11.11
CA LEU A 129 5.00 12.97 10.56
C LEU A 129 6.02 13.38 11.65
N HIS A 130 5.60 13.43 12.92
CA HIS A 130 6.40 13.97 14.02
C HIS A 130 7.11 12.89 14.84
N GLY A 131 6.85 11.61 14.56
CA GLY A 131 7.44 10.48 15.29
C GLY A 131 6.99 10.37 16.75
N THR A 132 5.87 10.98 17.11
CA THR A 132 5.44 11.13 18.49
C THR A 132 4.27 10.26 18.91
N SER A 133 3.39 9.86 18.02
CA SER A 133 2.37 8.84 18.27
C SER A 133 1.54 8.51 17.04
N SER A 134 1.07 7.29 16.96
CA SER A 134 0.08 6.85 16.02
C SER A 134 -1.31 7.23 16.50
N SER A 135 -1.84 8.40 16.15
CA SER A 135 -3.29 8.55 16.17
C SER A 135 -3.84 8.05 14.83
N ALA A 136 -4.62 7.00 14.86
CA ALA A 136 -5.23 6.42 13.66
C ALA A 136 -6.22 7.37 12.94
N ASP A 137 -6.47 8.55 13.51
CA ASP A 137 -7.50 9.47 13.05
C ASP A 137 -7.02 10.44 11.96
N HIS A 138 -5.71 10.56 11.76
CA HIS A 138 -5.14 11.41 10.72
C HIS A 138 -4.07 10.66 9.95
N THR A 139 -4.09 10.76 8.62
CA THR A 139 -3.02 10.26 7.75
C THR A 139 -2.46 11.40 6.92
N TYR A 140 -1.16 11.39 6.72
CA TYR A 140 -0.43 12.38 5.95
C TYR A 140 0.10 11.73 4.68
N HIS A 141 -0.12 12.36 3.55
CA HIS A 141 0.44 11.89 2.29
C HIS A 141 1.91 12.30 2.21
N VAL A 142 2.74 11.27 2.17
CA VAL A 142 4.18 11.35 1.96
C VAL A 142 4.43 11.24 0.46
N GLY A 143 4.87 12.34 -0.21
CA GLY A 143 5.08 12.36 -1.67
C GLY A 143 6.17 11.38 -2.15
N PRO A 144 6.63 11.51 -3.40
CA PRO A 144 7.69 10.65 -3.93
C PRO A 144 8.94 10.64 -3.06
N HIS A 145 9.38 9.46 -2.65
CA HIS A 145 10.56 9.32 -1.77
C HIS A 145 11.30 8.00 -2.00
N ALA A 146 12.52 7.92 -1.46
CA ALA A 146 13.22 6.69 -1.18
C ALA A 146 13.25 6.45 0.33
N MET A 147 13.30 5.19 0.71
CA MET A 147 13.60 4.75 2.07
C MET A 147 14.97 4.08 2.10
N ILE A 148 15.75 4.39 3.12
CA ILE A 148 16.99 3.67 3.45
C ILE A 148 16.74 2.90 4.73
N ILE A 149 16.95 1.60 4.66
CA ILE A 149 16.73 0.66 5.75
C ILE A 149 18.10 0.20 6.22
N THR A 150 18.35 0.30 7.52
CA THR A 150 19.65 -0.06 8.09
C THR A 150 19.53 -1.26 9.02
N PRO A 151 20.58 -2.08 9.17
CA PRO A 151 20.56 -3.20 10.11
C PRO A 151 20.37 -2.77 11.57
N HIS A 152 20.82 -1.57 11.92
CA HIS A 152 20.83 -1.09 13.29
C HIS A 152 20.22 0.31 13.38
N ASN A 153 19.34 0.53 14.35
CA ASN A 153 18.71 1.82 14.57
C ASN A 153 19.72 2.94 14.91
N GLU A 154 20.82 2.61 15.55
CA GLU A 154 21.91 3.53 15.87
C GLU A 154 22.59 4.15 14.66
N ASP A 155 22.53 3.49 13.50
CA ASP A 155 23.07 4.01 12.23
C ASP A 155 22.29 5.28 11.78
N LEU A 156 21.08 5.44 12.28
CA LEU A 156 20.19 6.58 12.02
C LEU A 156 20.20 7.61 13.15
N ALA A 157 21.06 7.43 14.16
CA ALA A 157 21.22 8.40 15.25
C ALA A 157 21.69 9.76 14.72
N GLY A 158 21.02 10.83 15.11
CA GLY A 158 21.35 12.18 14.66
C GLY A 158 20.54 12.69 13.45
N PHE A 159 19.82 11.84 12.76
CA PHE A 159 18.84 12.31 11.78
C PHE A 159 17.59 12.86 12.48
N ASN A 160 16.96 13.86 11.84
CA ASN A 160 15.71 14.43 12.31
C ASN A 160 14.60 13.36 12.37
N ARG A 161 13.71 13.46 13.34
CA ARG A 161 12.51 12.61 13.43
C ARG A 161 11.24 13.33 12.99
N ASP A 162 11.30 14.62 12.74
CA ASP A 162 10.17 15.42 12.26
C ASP A 162 10.20 15.53 10.75
N GLY A 163 9.27 14.83 10.08
CA GLY A 163 9.07 14.87 8.64
C GLY A 163 8.25 16.06 8.14
N SER A 164 7.67 16.87 9.03
CA SER A 164 6.78 17.98 8.65
C SER A 164 7.45 19.09 7.84
N THR A 165 8.78 19.17 7.90
CA THR A 165 9.58 20.18 7.19
C THR A 165 9.93 19.77 5.75
N GLY A 166 9.62 18.54 5.33
CA GLY A 166 10.00 18.00 4.02
C GLY A 166 11.49 17.67 3.86
N GLN A 167 12.27 17.73 4.95
CA GLN A 167 13.66 17.30 4.97
C GLN A 167 13.78 15.79 5.11
N ILE A 168 15.00 15.28 5.01
CA ILE A 168 15.29 13.88 5.33
C ILE A 168 14.99 13.63 6.81
N TYR A 169 14.25 12.59 7.10
CA TYR A 169 13.86 12.26 8.48
C TYR A 169 13.78 10.75 8.71
N VAL A 170 13.83 10.36 9.99
CA VAL A 170 13.70 8.97 10.43
C VAL A 170 12.26 8.70 10.85
N SER A 171 11.73 7.60 10.37
CA SER A 171 10.39 7.10 10.71
C SER A 171 10.44 5.62 11.11
N HIS A 172 9.29 5.06 11.45
CA HIS A 172 9.10 3.65 11.76
C HIS A 172 7.71 3.20 11.31
N LEU A 173 7.53 1.91 11.08
CA LEU A 173 6.19 1.37 10.86
C LEU A 173 5.42 1.33 12.19
N PRO A 174 4.11 1.62 12.20
CA PRO A 174 3.28 1.52 13.39
C PRO A 174 3.40 0.13 14.04
N GLY A 175 3.72 0.10 15.33
CA GLY A 175 3.90 -1.14 16.08
C GLY A 175 5.28 -1.80 15.95
N HIS A 176 6.19 -1.23 15.16
CA HIS A 176 7.56 -1.72 14.98
C HIS A 176 8.59 -0.79 15.59
N SER A 177 9.71 -1.36 16.05
CA SER A 177 10.82 -0.62 16.63
C SER A 177 11.91 -0.26 15.62
N GLU A 178 11.88 -0.91 14.46
CA GLU A 178 12.87 -0.74 13.40
C GLU A 178 12.67 0.61 12.72
N LEU A 179 13.76 1.37 12.67
CA LEU A 179 13.79 2.69 12.06
C LEU A 179 14.20 2.59 10.58
N TYR A 180 13.73 3.55 9.80
CA TYR A 180 14.18 3.77 8.44
C TYR A 180 14.26 5.26 8.13
N LEU A 181 15.12 5.63 7.18
CA LEU A 181 15.29 6.99 6.73
C LEU A 181 14.40 7.25 5.52
N ILE A 182 13.62 8.33 5.53
CA ILE A 182 12.87 8.81 4.40
C ILE A 182 13.62 9.95 3.72
N MET A 183 13.84 9.82 2.40
CA MET A 183 14.49 10.80 1.55
C MET A 183 13.48 11.33 0.52
N PRO A 184 12.84 12.47 0.76
CA PRO A 184 11.89 13.08 -0.17
C PRO A 184 12.55 13.55 -1.47
N PHE A 185 11.83 13.45 -2.61
CA PHE A 185 12.29 13.92 -3.92
C PHE A 185 11.55 15.17 -4.41
N LYS A 186 10.51 15.57 -3.72
CA LYS A 186 9.72 16.79 -4.02
C LYS A 186 9.30 17.47 -2.74
N ASP A 187 8.76 18.68 -2.90
CA ASP A 187 8.18 19.46 -1.82
C ASP A 187 7.16 18.62 -1.03
N TRP A 188 7.23 18.74 0.25
CA TRP A 188 6.67 17.87 1.25
C TRP A 188 6.42 18.63 2.55
N PRO A 189 5.38 18.30 3.35
CA PRO A 189 4.23 17.46 3.08
C PRO A 189 3.15 18.22 2.30
N GLN A 190 2.39 17.49 1.48
CA GLN A 190 1.13 18.04 1.00
C GLN A 190 0.06 17.69 2.03
N GLN A 191 -0.49 18.71 2.65
CA GLN A 191 -1.63 18.60 3.57
C GLN A 191 -2.92 18.43 2.79
#